data_03b6161b7c33c5ed82341b1e39a9a5b5
#
_entry.id   03b6161b7c33c5ed82341b1e39a9a5b5
#
_cell.length_a   1.000
_cell.length_b   1.000
_cell.length_c   1.000
_cell.angle_alpha   90.00
_cell.angle_beta   90.00
_cell.angle_gamma   90.00
#
_symmetry.space_group_name_H-M   'P 1'
#
loop_
_entity.id
_entity.type
_entity.pdbx_description
1 polymer ?
#
loop_
_entity_poly.entity_id
_entity_poly.type
_entity_poly.pdbx_seq_one_letter_code
_entity_poly.pdbx_strand_id
1 'polypeptide(L)'
;MRIGIDAHIVLRKHKRYDPRIARYTEQLITNLLATDKKQEHTWVLFFDERMKSTKKFERPNVEIKRFPFIQYRKYLPMVYSHMLISSFLAAARLDVFHSPEGLIPYLYPGKIVTTFHYVPRGKSESNLFVRTFMLGARVAFAQLCKRARRIIVSSEEDKKLLVDRHGYPAERIVVMGIEEAAQGSWARRVKALIKVYKEVAGSAKKNRKKK
;
A
#
# COMPACT_ATOMS: atom_id res chain seq x y z
N MET A 1 -0.57 -12.48 -13.27
CA MET A 1 0.11 -12.12 -12.00
C MET A 1 -0.89 -12.21 -10.87
N ARG A 2 -0.42 -12.60 -9.69
CA ARG A 2 -1.22 -12.63 -8.45
C ARG A 2 -0.93 -11.39 -7.61
N ILE A 3 -1.88 -10.46 -7.57
CA ILE A 3 -1.71 -9.12 -6.98
C ILE A 3 -2.60 -9.03 -5.74
N GLY A 4 -1.97 -8.80 -4.58
CA GLY A 4 -2.67 -8.54 -3.34
C GLY A 4 -2.92 -7.04 -3.15
N ILE A 5 -4.13 -6.67 -2.73
CA ILE A 5 -4.47 -5.29 -2.38
C ILE A 5 -5.02 -5.25 -0.96
N ASP A 6 -4.44 -4.39 -0.15
CA ASP A 6 -4.95 -4.09 1.17
C ASP A 6 -6.22 -3.25 1.05
N ALA A 7 -7.34 -3.84 1.40
CA ALA A 7 -8.67 -3.24 1.32
C ALA A 7 -9.35 -3.09 2.70
N HIS A 8 -8.60 -3.32 3.80
CA HIS A 8 -9.20 -3.31 5.14
C HIS A 8 -9.81 -1.96 5.52
N ILE A 9 -9.26 -0.87 4.98
CA ILE A 9 -9.71 0.49 5.21
C ILE A 9 -11.05 0.83 4.49
N VAL A 10 -11.49 0.04 3.52
CA VAL A 10 -12.77 0.26 2.80
C VAL A 10 -13.99 0.16 3.72
N LEU A 11 -13.80 -0.16 4.99
CA LEU A 11 -14.81 -0.19 6.04
C LEU A 11 -15.31 1.22 6.39
N ARG A 12 -16.27 1.75 5.62
CA ARG A 12 -16.73 3.15 5.57
C ARG A 12 -17.16 3.81 6.91
N LYS A 13 -17.50 3.03 7.95
CA LYS A 13 -18.07 3.55 9.19
C LYS A 13 -17.11 3.54 10.38
N HIS A 14 -15.82 3.37 10.15
CA HIS A 14 -14.88 3.29 11.25
C HIS A 14 -14.20 4.64 11.51
N LYS A 15 -14.46 5.25 12.69
CA LYS A 15 -13.93 6.57 13.10
C LYS A 15 -12.39 6.69 13.05
N ARG A 16 -11.67 5.58 12.96
CA ARG A 16 -10.20 5.54 12.99
C ARG A 16 -9.55 5.71 11.62
N TYR A 17 -10.32 5.60 10.52
CA TYR A 17 -9.79 5.69 9.16
C TYR A 17 -10.19 7.00 8.48
N ASP A 18 -9.26 7.54 7.68
CA ASP A 18 -9.57 8.70 6.83
C ASP A 18 -10.56 8.28 5.73
N PRO A 19 -11.75 8.88 5.68
CA PRO A 19 -12.76 8.55 4.67
C PRO A 19 -12.28 8.78 3.23
N ARG A 20 -11.35 9.72 3.03
CA ARG A 20 -10.78 10.01 1.70
C ARG A 20 -9.94 8.84 1.20
N ILE A 21 -9.08 8.29 2.07
CA ILE A 21 -8.25 7.13 1.73
C ILE A 21 -9.13 5.88 1.51
N ALA A 22 -10.16 5.70 2.32
CA ALA A 22 -11.12 4.61 2.14
C ALA A 22 -11.83 4.70 0.78
N ARG A 23 -12.29 5.89 0.39
CA ARG A 23 -12.91 6.15 -0.92
C ARG A 23 -11.92 5.93 -2.06
N TYR A 24 -10.71 6.46 -1.93
CA TYR A 24 -9.65 6.24 -2.91
C TYR A 24 -9.38 4.74 -3.12
N THR A 25 -9.20 3.98 -2.04
CA THR A 25 -8.95 2.53 -2.11
C THR A 25 -10.10 1.79 -2.78
N GLU A 26 -11.34 2.14 -2.46
CA GLU A 26 -12.53 1.57 -3.09
C GLU A 26 -12.58 1.85 -4.59
N GLN A 27 -12.33 3.09 -5.00
CA GLN A 27 -12.29 3.50 -6.40
C GLN A 27 -11.13 2.83 -7.15
N LEU A 28 -9.96 2.74 -6.51
CA LEU A 28 -8.80 2.07 -7.07
C LEU A 28 -9.13 0.61 -7.41
N ILE A 29 -9.67 -0.16 -6.47
CA ILE A 29 -10.03 -1.56 -6.68
C ILE A 29 -11.09 -1.66 -7.80
N THR A 30 -12.15 -0.86 -7.73
CA THR A 30 -13.22 -0.86 -8.72
C THR A 30 -12.69 -0.64 -10.14
N ASN A 31 -11.80 0.34 -10.31
CA ASN A 31 -11.24 0.66 -11.62
C ASN A 31 -10.19 -0.36 -12.10
N LEU A 32 -9.40 -0.96 -11.19
CA LEU A 32 -8.50 -2.06 -11.53
C LEU A 32 -9.29 -3.26 -12.08
N LEU A 33 -10.35 -3.66 -11.38
CA LEU A 33 -11.20 -4.77 -11.81
C LEU A 33 -11.94 -4.47 -13.13
N ALA A 34 -12.40 -3.23 -13.31
CA ALA A 34 -13.07 -2.81 -14.56
C ALA A 34 -12.12 -2.77 -15.76
N THR A 35 -10.81 -2.52 -15.53
CA THR A 35 -9.80 -2.44 -16.59
C THR A 35 -9.33 -3.84 -17.00
N ASP A 36 -9.26 -4.80 -16.08
CA ASP A 36 -8.80 -6.18 -16.32
C ASP A 36 -9.92 -7.06 -16.88
N LYS A 37 -10.58 -6.61 -17.96
CA LYS A 37 -11.69 -7.35 -18.61
C LYS A 37 -11.29 -8.73 -19.10
N LYS A 38 -10.03 -8.93 -19.49
CA LYS A 38 -9.51 -10.21 -19.96
C LYS A 38 -9.09 -11.14 -18.82
N GLN A 39 -9.23 -10.73 -17.58
CA GLN A 39 -8.86 -11.51 -16.39
C GLN A 39 -7.41 -12.03 -16.41
N GLU A 40 -6.49 -11.20 -16.92
CA GLU A 40 -5.07 -11.53 -17.02
C GLU A 40 -4.36 -11.63 -15.66
N HIS A 41 -5.02 -11.13 -14.61
CA HIS A 41 -4.47 -11.03 -13.26
C HIS A 41 -5.41 -11.71 -12.26
N THR A 42 -4.85 -12.34 -11.25
CA THR A 42 -5.59 -12.79 -10.06
C THR A 42 -5.48 -11.69 -9.00
N TRP A 43 -6.61 -11.17 -8.57
CA TRP A 43 -6.68 -10.13 -7.55
C TRP A 43 -7.01 -10.74 -6.20
N VAL A 44 -6.16 -10.53 -5.19
CA VAL A 44 -6.40 -10.98 -3.82
C VAL A 44 -6.69 -9.76 -2.97
N LEU A 45 -7.93 -9.58 -2.58
CA LEU A 45 -8.38 -8.43 -1.80
C LEU A 45 -8.46 -8.79 -0.32
N PHE A 46 -7.73 -8.05 0.50
CA PHE A 46 -7.65 -8.27 1.95
C PHE A 46 -8.57 -7.28 2.66
N PHE A 47 -9.73 -7.74 3.09
CA PHE A 47 -10.70 -6.95 3.83
C PHE A 47 -10.61 -7.21 5.34
N ASP A 48 -11.03 -6.21 6.12
CA ASP A 48 -11.33 -6.45 7.54
C ASP A 48 -12.55 -7.37 7.67
N GLU A 49 -12.53 -8.29 8.64
CA GLU A 49 -13.61 -9.28 8.85
C GLU A 49 -14.97 -8.64 9.07
N ARG A 50 -15.01 -7.40 9.60
CA ARG A 50 -16.25 -6.64 9.86
C ARG A 50 -16.87 -6.05 8.59
N MET A 51 -16.25 -6.21 7.44
CA MET A 51 -16.83 -5.79 6.16
C MET A 51 -18.10 -6.60 5.88
N LYS A 52 -19.27 -5.95 5.92
CA LYS A 52 -20.57 -6.62 5.80
C LYS A 52 -20.79 -7.27 4.44
N SER A 53 -20.37 -6.65 3.36
CA SER A 53 -20.56 -7.17 2.01
C SER A 53 -19.39 -6.81 1.09
N THR A 54 -18.96 -7.79 0.33
CA THR A 54 -17.90 -7.68 -0.70
C THR A 54 -18.44 -7.91 -2.11
N LYS A 55 -19.76 -8.12 -2.27
CA LYS A 55 -20.43 -8.48 -3.54
C LYS A 55 -20.00 -7.63 -4.74
N LYS A 56 -19.81 -6.31 -4.55
CA LYS A 56 -19.41 -5.41 -5.64
C LYS A 56 -18.00 -5.68 -6.21
N PHE A 57 -17.16 -6.42 -5.48
CA PHE A 57 -15.80 -6.76 -5.90
C PHE A 57 -15.68 -8.21 -6.40
N GLU A 58 -16.72 -9.01 -6.26
CA GLU A 58 -16.70 -10.41 -6.66
C GLU A 58 -16.63 -10.55 -8.19
N ARG A 59 -15.61 -11.25 -8.66
CA ARG A 59 -15.35 -11.59 -10.06
C ARG A 59 -14.66 -12.95 -10.09
N PRO A 60 -14.68 -13.70 -11.21
CA PRO A 60 -14.02 -15.01 -11.32
C PRO A 60 -12.52 -14.99 -11.00
N ASN A 61 -11.86 -13.88 -11.29
CA ASN A 61 -10.43 -13.68 -11.04
C ASN A 61 -10.13 -12.92 -9.73
N VAL A 62 -11.09 -12.82 -8.81
CA VAL A 62 -10.94 -12.14 -7.52
C VAL A 62 -11.06 -13.13 -6.37
N GLU A 63 -10.06 -13.18 -5.52
CA GLU A 63 -10.10 -13.87 -4.23
C GLU A 63 -10.30 -12.87 -3.11
N ILE A 64 -11.26 -13.10 -2.25
CA ILE A 64 -11.52 -12.28 -1.07
C ILE A 64 -10.97 -12.99 0.16
N LYS A 65 -10.07 -12.32 0.85
CA LYS A 65 -9.52 -12.77 2.13
C LYS A 65 -9.94 -11.81 3.23
N ARG A 66 -10.41 -12.37 4.35
CA ARG A 66 -10.85 -11.61 5.52
C ARG A 66 -9.87 -11.80 6.65
N PHE A 67 -9.53 -10.72 7.34
CA PHE A 67 -8.59 -10.73 8.43
C PHE A 67 -8.96 -9.69 9.49
N PRO A 68 -8.84 -9.97 10.79
CA PRO A 68 -9.23 -9.06 11.86
C PRO A 68 -8.19 -7.96 12.11
N PHE A 69 -7.86 -7.17 11.08
CA PHE A 69 -6.83 -6.13 11.12
C PHE A 69 -6.99 -5.15 12.28
N ILE A 70 -8.23 -4.70 12.53
CA ILE A 70 -8.49 -3.69 13.53
C ILE A 70 -8.37 -4.27 14.93
N GLN A 71 -8.81 -5.51 15.14
CA GLN A 71 -8.73 -6.17 16.43
C GLN A 71 -7.29 -6.42 16.83
N TYR A 72 -6.47 -6.94 15.93
CA TYR A 72 -5.05 -7.18 16.22
C TYR A 72 -4.30 -5.88 16.51
N ARG A 73 -4.54 -4.81 15.74
CA ARG A 73 -3.94 -3.49 16.04
C ARG A 73 -4.41 -2.88 17.35
N LYS A 74 -5.56 -3.30 17.89
CA LYS A 74 -6.10 -2.79 19.15
C LYS A 74 -5.57 -3.55 20.36
N TYR A 75 -5.45 -4.87 20.26
CA TYR A 75 -5.23 -5.76 21.41
C TYR A 75 -3.83 -6.38 21.46
N LEU A 76 -3.10 -6.40 20.35
CA LEU A 76 -1.76 -6.99 20.31
C LEU A 76 -0.68 -5.92 20.24
N PRO A 77 0.48 -6.13 20.90
CA PRO A 77 1.66 -5.33 20.68
C PRO A 77 1.99 -5.23 19.18
N MET A 78 2.52 -4.09 18.75
CA MET A 78 2.75 -3.78 17.33
C MET A 78 3.54 -4.89 16.61
N VAL A 79 4.56 -5.47 17.26
CA VAL A 79 5.39 -6.54 16.70
C VAL A 79 4.56 -7.77 16.34
N TYR A 80 3.72 -8.25 17.26
CA TYR A 80 2.86 -9.42 17.03
C TYR A 80 1.84 -9.17 15.92
N SER A 81 1.24 -7.98 15.88
CA SER A 81 0.33 -7.59 14.81
C SER A 81 1.03 -7.65 13.45
N HIS A 82 2.26 -7.14 13.35
CA HIS A 82 3.05 -7.20 12.12
C HIS A 82 3.45 -8.62 11.72
N MET A 83 3.78 -9.49 12.69
CA MET A 83 4.07 -10.90 12.42
C MET A 83 2.86 -11.62 11.81
N LEU A 84 1.69 -11.49 12.45
CA LEU A 84 0.46 -12.16 12.00
C LEU A 84 0.03 -11.66 10.61
N ILE A 85 0.04 -10.34 10.38
CA ILE A 85 -0.28 -9.77 9.08
C ILE A 85 0.71 -10.28 8.02
N SER A 86 2.01 -10.30 8.33
CA SER A 86 3.05 -10.74 7.40
C SER A 86 2.90 -12.22 7.05
N SER A 87 2.61 -13.08 8.03
CA SER A 87 2.37 -14.51 7.82
C SER A 87 1.12 -14.75 6.96
N PHE A 88 0.04 -14.02 7.23
CA PHE A 88 -1.19 -14.11 6.46
C PHE A 88 -0.99 -13.68 5.00
N LEU A 89 -0.23 -12.61 4.75
CA LEU A 89 0.15 -12.17 3.42
C LEU A 89 1.08 -13.16 2.72
N ALA A 90 2.04 -13.76 3.45
CA ALA A 90 2.96 -14.75 2.89
C ALA A 90 2.22 -16.01 2.41
N ALA A 91 1.23 -16.48 3.18
CA ALA A 91 0.39 -17.61 2.80
C ALA A 91 -0.40 -17.37 1.50
N ALA A 92 -0.64 -16.12 1.13
CA ALA A 92 -1.36 -15.78 -0.10
C ALA A 92 -0.51 -15.91 -1.38
N ARG A 93 0.82 -16.10 -1.28
CA ARG A 93 1.76 -16.32 -2.39
C ARG A 93 1.64 -15.27 -3.50
N LEU A 94 1.74 -13.99 -3.12
CA LEU A 94 1.56 -12.87 -4.03
C LEU A 94 2.82 -12.56 -4.84
N ASP A 95 2.66 -12.20 -6.11
CA ASP A 95 3.73 -11.61 -6.92
C ASP A 95 4.05 -10.17 -6.47
N VAL A 96 3.00 -9.42 -6.09
CA VAL A 96 3.09 -8.05 -5.56
C VAL A 96 1.98 -7.84 -4.53
N PHE A 97 2.29 -7.16 -3.44
CA PHE A 97 1.32 -6.65 -2.49
C PHE A 97 1.28 -5.12 -2.56
N HIS A 98 0.11 -4.54 -2.71
CA HIS A 98 -0.10 -3.09 -2.70
C HIS A 98 -0.88 -2.68 -1.45
N SER A 99 -0.33 -1.74 -0.69
CA SER A 99 -1.00 -1.05 0.40
C SER A 99 -1.38 0.38 0.00
N PRO A 100 -2.65 0.65 -0.30
CA PRO A 100 -3.11 1.99 -0.67
C PRO A 100 -3.15 2.98 0.50
N GLU A 101 -3.05 2.52 1.74
CA GLU A 101 -3.07 3.34 2.97
C GLU A 101 -1.67 3.77 3.44
N GLY A 102 -0.61 3.24 2.84
CA GLY A 102 0.75 3.50 3.31
C GLY A 102 1.27 2.51 4.35
N LEU A 103 0.49 1.50 4.73
CA LEU A 103 0.93 0.45 5.64
C LEU A 103 1.99 -0.43 4.96
N ILE A 104 3.15 -0.56 5.59
CA ILE A 104 4.22 -1.45 5.13
C ILE A 104 4.38 -2.58 6.15
N PRO A 105 3.95 -3.82 5.83
CA PRO A 105 4.16 -4.97 6.70
C PRO A 105 5.65 -5.34 6.72
N TYR A 106 6.35 -4.89 7.78
CA TYR A 106 7.82 -4.94 7.86
C TYR A 106 8.41 -6.35 7.70
N LEU A 107 7.75 -7.36 8.28
CA LEU A 107 8.21 -8.75 8.25
C LEU A 107 7.72 -9.53 7.02
N TYR A 108 6.91 -8.93 6.16
CA TYR A 108 6.45 -9.61 4.95
C TYR A 108 7.59 -9.76 3.95
N PRO A 109 7.94 -10.99 3.51
CA PRO A 109 9.10 -11.22 2.65
C PRO A 109 8.85 -10.85 1.19
N GLY A 110 7.59 -10.61 0.81
CA GLY A 110 7.19 -10.34 -0.57
C GLY A 110 7.52 -8.93 -1.05
N LYS A 111 7.16 -8.66 -2.28
CA LYS A 111 7.36 -7.36 -2.94
C LYS A 111 6.22 -6.43 -2.61
N ILE A 112 6.54 -5.25 -2.12
CA ILE A 112 5.58 -4.27 -1.65
C ILE A 112 5.59 -3.04 -2.55
N VAL A 113 4.39 -2.62 -2.96
CA VAL A 113 4.08 -1.28 -3.47
C VAL A 113 3.23 -0.59 -2.41
N THR A 114 3.49 0.66 -2.12
CA THR A 114 2.69 1.41 -1.16
C THR A 114 2.34 2.79 -1.69
N THR A 115 1.17 3.31 -1.33
CA THR A 115 0.75 4.67 -1.65
C THR A 115 0.74 5.51 -0.39
N PHE A 116 1.49 6.61 -0.40
CA PHE A 116 1.44 7.61 0.66
C PHE A 116 0.56 8.77 0.25
N HIS A 117 -0.55 8.96 0.98
CA HIS A 117 -1.42 10.12 0.83
C HIS A 117 -0.86 11.36 1.52
N TYR A 118 0.07 11.14 2.44
CA TYR A 118 0.74 12.18 3.18
C TYR A 118 2.15 11.72 3.54
N VAL A 119 3.14 12.56 3.26
CA VAL A 119 4.52 12.37 3.71
C VAL A 119 4.76 13.32 4.88
N PRO A 120 5.20 12.82 6.06
CA PRO A 120 5.42 13.67 7.23
C PRO A 120 6.43 14.78 6.95
N ARG A 121 5.99 16.02 7.05
CA ARG A 121 6.85 17.21 6.75
C ARG A 121 7.80 17.56 7.89
N GLY A 122 7.59 17.01 9.10
CA GLY A 122 8.37 17.31 10.31
C GLY A 122 8.29 18.81 10.66
N LYS A 123 7.77 19.14 11.81
CA LYS A 123 7.86 20.52 12.34
C LYS A 123 9.19 20.65 13.08
N SER A 124 9.77 21.84 13.06
CA SER A 124 10.87 22.20 13.95
C SER A 124 10.32 22.36 15.36
N GLU A 125 10.66 21.44 16.25
CA GLU A 125 10.24 21.50 17.66
C GLU A 125 11.39 22.05 18.50
N SER A 126 11.05 22.95 19.41
CA SER A 126 12.03 23.57 20.33
C SER A 126 12.41 22.65 21.49
N ASN A 127 11.54 21.70 21.84
CA ASN A 127 11.77 20.77 22.94
C ASN A 127 12.71 19.63 22.53
N LEU A 128 13.83 19.48 23.25
CA LEU A 128 14.88 18.49 22.98
C LEU A 128 14.35 17.05 23.01
N PHE A 129 13.49 16.71 23.96
CA PHE A 129 12.91 15.37 24.08
C PHE A 129 12.03 15.04 22.87
N VAL A 130 11.16 15.98 22.47
CA VAL A 130 10.32 15.82 21.26
C VAL A 130 11.18 15.69 20.01
N ARG A 131 12.27 16.46 19.92
CA ARG A 131 13.22 16.41 18.80
C ARG A 131 13.90 15.05 18.69
N THR A 132 14.34 14.46 19.80
CA THR A 132 14.97 13.13 19.82
C THR A 132 13.97 12.04 19.44
N PHE A 133 12.76 12.10 19.99
CA PHE A 133 11.67 11.18 19.62
C PHE A 133 11.32 11.26 18.13
N MET A 134 11.20 12.48 17.59
CA MET A 134 10.91 12.71 16.16
C MET A 134 12.04 12.23 15.25
N LEU A 135 13.30 12.34 15.70
CA LEU A 135 14.45 11.79 14.96
C LEU A 135 14.36 10.25 14.89
N GLY A 136 14.07 9.59 16.00
CA GLY A 136 13.85 8.14 16.03
C GLY A 136 12.69 7.70 15.12
N ALA A 137 11.57 8.42 15.14
CA ALA A 137 10.44 8.18 14.27
C ALA A 137 10.80 8.36 12.78
N ARG A 138 11.62 9.36 12.44
CA ARG A 138 12.13 9.58 11.07
C ARG A 138 13.00 8.43 10.60
N VAL A 139 13.92 7.96 11.44
CA VAL A 139 14.78 6.81 11.11
C VAL A 139 13.93 5.56 10.91
N ALA A 140 13.00 5.29 11.81
CA ALA A 140 12.08 4.15 11.68
C ALA A 140 11.25 4.22 10.39
N PHE A 141 10.71 5.39 10.06
CA PHE A 141 9.96 5.60 8.82
C PHE A 141 10.84 5.38 7.57
N ALA A 142 12.07 5.90 7.56
CA ALA A 142 13.02 5.68 6.47
C ALA A 142 13.35 4.19 6.28
N GLN A 143 13.53 3.44 7.38
CA GLN A 143 13.75 1.99 7.31
C GLN A 143 12.53 1.23 6.78
N LEU A 144 11.33 1.63 7.19
CA LEU A 144 10.08 1.07 6.64
C LEU A 144 9.98 1.34 5.14
N CYS A 145 10.26 2.56 4.69
CA CYS A 145 10.24 2.91 3.28
C CYS A 145 11.16 2.00 2.44
N LYS A 146 12.35 1.65 2.95
CA LYS A 146 13.31 0.76 2.25
C LYS A 146 12.73 -0.63 1.93
N ARG A 147 11.70 -1.08 2.68
CA ARG A 147 11.00 -2.34 2.41
C ARG A 147 10.13 -2.27 1.15
N ALA A 148 9.59 -1.11 0.81
CA ALA A 148 8.82 -0.96 -0.40
C ALA A 148 9.70 -1.01 -1.66
N ARG A 149 9.28 -1.71 -2.69
CA ARG A 149 9.93 -1.73 -4.01
C ARG A 149 9.59 -0.49 -4.83
N ARG A 150 8.39 0.04 -4.62
CA ARG A 150 7.92 1.30 -5.20
C ARG A 150 7.05 2.03 -4.16
N ILE A 151 7.20 3.33 -4.11
CA ILE A 151 6.32 4.22 -3.35
C ILE A 151 5.58 5.11 -4.34
N ILE A 152 4.28 5.20 -4.20
CA ILE A 152 3.42 6.09 -4.95
C ILE A 152 3.10 7.29 -4.07
N VAL A 153 3.23 8.48 -4.60
CA VAL A 153 2.92 9.75 -3.92
C VAL A 153 2.01 10.61 -4.79
N SER A 154 1.35 11.61 -4.17
CA SER A 154 0.42 12.50 -4.86
C SER A 154 1.09 13.61 -5.65
N SER A 155 2.28 14.05 -5.23
CA SER A 155 2.93 15.25 -5.76
C SER A 155 4.45 15.10 -5.90
N GLU A 156 5.06 15.96 -6.72
CA GLU A 156 6.52 16.06 -6.80
C GLU A 156 7.13 16.61 -5.50
N GLU A 157 6.38 17.40 -4.73
CA GLU A 157 6.81 17.87 -3.41
C GLU A 157 6.96 16.71 -2.43
N ASP A 158 5.99 15.78 -2.39
CA ASP A 158 6.06 14.59 -1.56
C ASP A 158 7.22 13.67 -1.98
N LYS A 159 7.46 13.57 -3.30
CA LYS A 159 8.62 12.85 -3.83
C LYS A 159 9.93 13.47 -3.35
N LYS A 160 10.07 14.78 -3.51
CA LYS A 160 11.26 15.52 -3.01
C LYS A 160 11.45 15.32 -1.52
N LEU A 161 10.38 15.35 -0.75
CA LEU A 161 10.43 15.13 0.70
C LEU A 161 10.96 13.74 1.06
N LEU A 162 10.52 12.69 0.36
CA LEU A 162 11.00 11.31 0.55
C LEU A 162 12.47 11.17 0.20
N VAL A 163 12.92 11.82 -0.87
CA VAL A 163 14.34 11.80 -1.29
C VAL A 163 15.20 12.55 -0.28
N ASP A 164 14.89 13.83 -0.03
CA ASP A 164 15.76 14.73 0.73
C ASP A 164 15.80 14.41 2.22
N ARG A 165 14.65 14.02 2.79
CA ARG A 165 14.56 13.79 4.25
C ARG A 165 14.67 12.33 4.67
N HIS A 166 14.28 11.41 3.82
CA HIS A 166 14.22 9.99 4.18
C HIS A 166 15.21 9.13 3.37
N GLY A 167 15.94 9.73 2.44
CA GLY A 167 16.97 9.04 1.63
C GLY A 167 16.40 7.90 0.78
N TYR A 168 15.12 8.01 0.37
CA TYR A 168 14.53 7.00 -0.48
C TYR A 168 14.88 7.25 -1.95
N PRO A 169 15.31 6.23 -2.72
CA PRO A 169 15.77 6.41 -4.09
C PRO A 169 14.67 7.00 -5.00
N ALA A 170 14.99 8.10 -5.69
CA ALA A 170 14.06 8.84 -6.54
C ALA A 170 13.43 7.96 -7.65
N GLU A 171 14.22 7.04 -8.20
CA GLU A 171 13.79 6.10 -9.27
C GLU A 171 12.78 5.05 -8.77
N ARG A 172 12.61 4.91 -7.46
CA ARG A 172 11.61 4.03 -6.85
C ARG A 172 10.33 4.76 -6.47
N ILE A 173 10.25 6.06 -6.68
CA ILE A 173 9.07 6.86 -6.39
C ILE A 173 8.30 7.11 -7.69
N VAL A 174 7.00 6.89 -7.65
CA VAL A 174 6.08 7.17 -8.75
C VAL A 174 5.11 8.25 -8.30
N VAL A 175 5.07 9.36 -9.03
CA VAL A 175 4.11 10.43 -8.76
C VAL A 175 2.83 10.14 -9.55
N MET A 176 1.74 9.94 -8.82
CA MET A 176 0.39 9.79 -9.37
C MET A 176 -0.52 10.69 -8.57
N GLY A 177 -1.13 11.68 -9.20
CA GLY A 177 -2.15 12.49 -8.52
C GLY A 177 -3.20 11.60 -7.86
N ILE A 178 -3.30 11.66 -6.54
CA ILE A 178 -4.19 10.80 -5.74
C ILE A 178 -5.55 11.46 -5.53
N GLU A 179 -5.64 12.79 -5.70
CA GLU A 179 -6.84 13.59 -5.49
C GLU A 179 -8.00 13.21 -6.41
N GLU A 180 -9.22 13.54 -6.00
CA GLU A 180 -10.46 13.27 -6.72
C GLU A 180 -10.38 13.77 -8.16
N ALA A 181 -10.02 12.89 -9.06
CA ALA A 181 -9.89 13.22 -10.45
C ALA A 181 -11.16 12.86 -11.21
N ALA A 182 -11.51 13.69 -12.17
CA ALA A 182 -12.53 13.41 -13.16
C ALA A 182 -12.40 11.98 -13.71
N GLN A 183 -13.51 11.32 -14.03
CA GLN A 183 -13.58 9.89 -14.44
C GLN A 183 -12.53 9.48 -15.48
N GLY A 184 -12.14 10.35 -16.39
CA GLY A 184 -11.10 10.07 -17.41
C GLY A 184 -9.69 9.86 -16.87
N SER A 185 -9.38 10.28 -15.63
CA SER A 185 -8.06 10.14 -15.04
C SER A 185 -7.80 8.73 -14.46
N TRP A 186 -8.84 7.99 -14.04
CA TRP A 186 -8.69 6.65 -13.48
C TRP A 186 -8.16 5.64 -14.47
N ALA A 187 -8.61 5.66 -15.73
CA ALA A 187 -8.12 4.73 -16.74
C ALA A 187 -6.60 4.89 -16.97
N ARG A 188 -6.10 6.12 -16.96
CA ARG A 188 -4.65 6.41 -17.10
C ARG A 188 -3.89 5.96 -15.87
N ARG A 189 -4.41 6.24 -14.68
CA ARG A 189 -3.78 5.84 -13.40
C ARG A 189 -3.69 4.33 -13.26
N VAL A 190 -4.76 3.62 -13.55
CA VAL A 190 -4.80 2.15 -13.48
C VAL A 190 -3.81 1.52 -14.46
N LYS A 191 -3.72 2.02 -15.70
CA LYS A 191 -2.73 1.55 -16.67
C LYS A 191 -1.30 1.77 -16.15
N ALA A 192 -1.00 2.94 -15.61
CA ALA A 192 0.30 3.24 -15.01
C ALA A 192 0.60 2.33 -13.82
N LEU A 193 -0.38 2.08 -12.96
CA LEU A 193 -0.23 1.23 -11.78
C LEU A 193 0.01 -0.24 -12.16
N ILE A 194 -0.72 -0.77 -13.14
CA ILE A 194 -0.48 -2.12 -13.66
C ILE A 194 0.94 -2.25 -14.22
N LYS A 195 1.45 -1.21 -14.89
CA LYS A 195 2.86 -1.17 -15.34
C LYS A 195 3.82 -1.26 -14.16
N VAL A 196 3.58 -0.49 -13.08
CA VAL A 196 4.37 -0.56 -11.83
C VAL A 196 4.34 -1.97 -11.25
N TYR A 197 3.18 -2.62 -11.19
CA TYR A 197 3.09 -4.00 -10.70
C TYR A 197 3.88 -4.98 -11.57
N LYS A 198 3.81 -4.86 -12.90
CA LYS A 198 4.59 -5.70 -13.84
C LYS A 198 6.10 -5.52 -13.64
N GLU A 199 6.57 -4.29 -13.49
CA GLU A 199 7.97 -3.98 -13.22
C GLU A 199 8.43 -4.59 -11.89
N VAL A 200 7.65 -4.41 -10.82
CA VAL A 200 7.96 -4.95 -9.50
C VAL A 200 7.93 -6.48 -9.52
N ALA A 201 6.95 -7.11 -10.16
CA ALA A 201 6.85 -8.55 -10.29
C ALA A 201 8.01 -9.14 -11.11
N GLY A 202 8.40 -8.49 -12.22
CA GLY A 202 9.46 -8.94 -13.14
C GLY A 202 10.88 -8.79 -12.61
N SER A 203 11.12 -7.88 -11.65
CA SER A 203 12.47 -7.59 -11.14
C SER A 203 13.19 -8.77 -10.47
N ALA A 204 12.48 -9.85 -10.09
CA ALA A 204 13.11 -11.05 -9.52
C ALA A 204 13.60 -12.07 -10.56
N LYS A 205 13.06 -12.06 -11.79
CA LYS A 205 13.52 -12.99 -12.83
C LYS A 205 14.92 -12.65 -13.34
N LYS A 206 15.31 -11.36 -13.31
CA LYS A 206 16.67 -10.93 -13.72
C LYS A 206 17.76 -11.33 -12.72
N ASN A 207 17.47 -11.34 -11.42
CA ASN A 207 18.47 -11.69 -10.40
C ASN A 207 18.65 -13.22 -10.23
N ARG A 208 17.66 -14.05 -10.61
CA ARG A 208 17.81 -15.52 -10.60
C ARG A 208 18.57 -16.07 -11.80
N LYS A 209 18.69 -15.32 -12.89
CA LYS A 209 19.48 -15.71 -14.07
C LYS A 209 20.96 -15.28 -14.00
N LYS A 210 21.37 -14.53 -12.94
CA LYS A 210 22.73 -14.08 -12.72
C LYS A 210 23.42 -14.76 -11.52
N LYS A 211 22.81 -15.77 -10.94
CA LYS A 211 23.40 -16.73 -10.01
C LYS A 211 23.33 -18.12 -10.66
#